data_1518d431c896ea027379e65daca34736
#
_entry.id   1518d431c896ea027379e65daca34736
#
_cell.length_a   1.000
_cell.length_b   1.000
_cell.length_c   1.000
_cell.angle_alpha   90.00
_cell.angle_beta   90.00
_cell.angle_gamma   90.00
#
_symmetry.space_group_name_H-M   'P 1'
#
loop_
_entity.id
_entity.type
_entity.pdbx_description
1 polymer ?
#
loop_
_entity_poly.entity_id
_entity_poly.type
_entity_poly.pdbx_seq_one_letter_code
_entity_poly.pdbx_strand_id
1 'polypeptide(L)'
;MWGTMCLLAVPTSIFAQAPPQPSNHYIGSDQCGLCHVDIYKNFYKNPHFKSIASGKEAPEKTGCEGCHGPGGDHMAAGGGAATIRAFSQMTPTQVLDTCLGCHSQDFSRANIRRSAHTEADVVCTNCHSIHGSAPDANPPKFLLAKKQAELCYGCHEPIRAQFSMPVKHRVNEGVIQCTDCHNPHGTFAASWGTGAGSNLEAASHNNEESCLKCHVDKRGPFVFEHASVRVEGCTACHVPHGSTNAKLLKRPVVFTVCLECHNGAGTFGRENLGVVIQSASHNMLDPRYQQCTLCHVRIHGSNSDARFLR
;
A
#
# COMPACT_ATOMS: atom_id res chain seq x y z
N MET A 1 40.88 20.22 -74.99
CA MET A 1 39.74 19.40 -74.60
C MET A 1 40.10 18.65 -73.30
N TRP A 2 39.64 19.14 -72.20
CA TRP A 2 39.94 18.56 -70.85
C TRP A 2 38.71 17.81 -70.40
N GLY A 3 38.80 16.49 -70.24
CA GLY A 3 37.73 15.64 -69.72
C GLY A 3 37.79 15.56 -68.21
N THR A 4 36.76 16.05 -67.54
CA THR A 4 36.59 15.99 -66.10
C THR A 4 36.00 14.63 -65.76
N MET A 5 36.75 13.80 -65.04
CA MET A 5 36.32 12.48 -64.53
C MET A 5 35.62 12.67 -63.20
N CYS A 6 34.29 12.49 -63.16
CA CYS A 6 33.50 12.59 -61.97
C CYS A 6 33.58 11.26 -61.21
N LEU A 7 34.24 11.22 -60.04
CA LEU A 7 34.23 10.08 -59.11
C LEU A 7 32.93 10.10 -58.31
N LEU A 8 32.06 9.12 -58.55
CA LEU A 8 30.87 8.83 -57.77
C LEU A 8 31.29 8.10 -56.48
N ALA A 9 31.21 8.77 -55.34
CA ALA A 9 31.36 8.16 -54.06
C ALA A 9 30.08 7.39 -53.69
N VAL A 10 30.19 6.04 -53.55
CA VAL A 10 29.10 5.21 -53.07
C VAL A 10 29.05 5.27 -51.55
N PRO A 11 27.94 5.66 -50.91
CA PRO A 11 27.83 5.65 -49.47
C PRO A 11 27.79 4.21 -48.95
N THR A 12 28.80 3.84 -48.14
CA THR A 12 28.78 2.60 -47.37
C THR A 12 27.79 2.73 -46.24
N SER A 13 26.62 2.12 -46.39
CA SER A 13 25.63 2.00 -45.29
C SER A 13 26.19 1.12 -44.19
N ILE A 14 26.55 1.69 -43.06
CA ILE A 14 26.87 0.95 -41.85
C ILE A 14 25.56 0.38 -41.31
N PHE A 15 25.30 -0.88 -41.56
CA PHE A 15 24.21 -1.60 -40.90
C PHE A 15 24.58 -1.72 -39.41
N ALA A 16 23.92 -0.95 -38.56
CA ALA A 16 23.95 -1.17 -37.15
C ALA A 16 23.41 -2.58 -36.87
N GLN A 17 24.25 -3.49 -36.42
CA GLN A 17 23.83 -4.82 -36.01
C GLN A 17 22.83 -4.66 -34.85
N ALA A 18 21.64 -5.24 -35.00
CA ALA A 18 20.69 -5.35 -33.91
C ALA A 18 21.36 -6.04 -32.71
N PRO A 19 21.12 -5.59 -31.47
CA PRO A 19 21.70 -6.24 -30.31
C PRO A 19 21.35 -7.73 -30.33
N PRO A 20 22.28 -8.61 -29.95
CA PRO A 20 22.03 -10.06 -29.94
C PRO A 20 20.78 -10.36 -29.12
N GLN A 21 19.88 -11.12 -29.69
CA GLN A 21 18.68 -11.59 -28.97
C GLN A 21 19.18 -12.49 -27.83
N PRO A 22 18.67 -12.31 -26.59
CA PRO A 22 19.07 -13.17 -25.48
C PRO A 22 18.77 -14.63 -25.83
N SER A 23 19.74 -15.52 -25.63
CA SER A 23 19.51 -16.94 -25.89
C SER A 23 18.46 -17.48 -24.91
N ASN A 24 17.57 -18.35 -25.37
CA ASN A 24 16.60 -19.04 -24.50
C ASN A 24 17.27 -20.23 -23.76
N HIS A 25 18.55 -20.12 -23.42
CA HIS A 25 19.30 -21.19 -22.79
C HIS A 25 19.19 -21.12 -21.26
N TYR A 26 18.21 -21.84 -20.71
CA TYR A 26 18.04 -22.05 -19.28
C TYR A 26 19.00 -23.13 -18.79
N ILE A 27 19.74 -22.86 -17.70
CA ILE A 27 20.80 -23.73 -17.17
C ILE A 27 20.48 -24.34 -15.82
N GLY A 28 19.43 -23.86 -15.17
CA GLY A 28 18.98 -24.28 -13.84
C GLY A 28 19.70 -23.57 -12.68
N SER A 29 18.98 -23.45 -11.58
CA SER A 29 19.43 -22.69 -10.41
C SER A 29 20.69 -23.24 -9.74
N ASP A 30 20.98 -24.53 -9.88
CA ASP A 30 22.20 -25.15 -9.32
C ASP A 30 23.46 -24.58 -9.95
N GLN A 31 23.44 -24.27 -11.24
CA GLN A 31 24.57 -23.63 -11.92
C GLN A 31 24.84 -22.21 -11.40
N CYS A 32 23.78 -21.49 -11.05
CA CYS A 32 23.90 -20.15 -10.43
C CYS A 32 24.62 -20.24 -9.07
N GLY A 33 24.37 -21.32 -8.33
CA GLY A 33 24.97 -21.57 -7.02
C GLY A 33 26.47 -21.76 -7.02
N LEU A 34 27.10 -22.06 -8.18
CA LEU A 34 28.56 -22.19 -8.30
C LEU A 34 29.30 -20.86 -8.05
N CYS A 35 28.68 -19.73 -8.44
CA CYS A 35 29.23 -18.39 -8.26
C CYS A 35 28.48 -17.60 -7.17
N HIS A 36 27.15 -17.72 -7.10
CA HIS A 36 26.28 -17.01 -6.17
C HIS A 36 25.98 -17.85 -4.90
N VAL A 37 27.04 -18.36 -4.25
CA VAL A 37 26.99 -19.37 -3.19
C VAL A 37 26.09 -18.97 -2.02
N ASP A 38 26.22 -17.74 -1.51
CA ASP A 38 25.50 -17.29 -0.31
C ASP A 38 24.00 -17.07 -0.61
N ILE A 39 23.69 -16.52 -1.78
CA ILE A 39 22.29 -16.35 -2.22
C ILE A 39 21.66 -17.73 -2.40
N TYR A 40 22.33 -18.63 -3.10
CA TYR A 40 21.84 -19.96 -3.36
C TYR A 40 21.59 -20.76 -2.07
N LYS A 41 22.55 -20.78 -1.13
CA LYS A 41 22.42 -21.45 0.17
C LYS A 41 21.25 -20.93 1.02
N ASN A 42 20.90 -19.66 0.88
CA ASN A 42 19.77 -19.08 1.62
C ASN A 42 18.44 -19.22 0.89
N PHE A 43 18.47 -19.43 -0.42
CA PHE A 43 17.26 -19.44 -1.25
C PHE A 43 16.31 -20.58 -0.93
N TYR A 44 16.76 -21.74 -0.46
CA TYR A 44 15.89 -22.84 -0.06
C TYR A 44 15.01 -22.53 1.17
N LYS A 45 15.35 -21.50 1.94
CA LYS A 45 14.49 -20.96 3.01
C LYS A 45 13.45 -19.95 2.49
N ASN A 46 13.58 -19.58 1.24
CA ASN A 46 12.72 -18.58 0.59
C ASN A 46 11.41 -19.22 0.11
N PRO A 47 10.25 -18.53 0.24
CA PRO A 47 8.99 -19.04 -0.29
C PRO A 47 9.02 -19.37 -1.79
N HIS A 48 9.84 -18.66 -2.58
CA HIS A 48 10.00 -18.90 -4.02
C HIS A 48 10.75 -20.20 -4.36
N PHE A 49 11.46 -20.79 -3.41
CA PHE A 49 12.10 -22.10 -3.59
C PHE A 49 11.08 -23.20 -3.92
N LYS A 50 9.81 -23.02 -3.58
CA LYS A 50 8.74 -23.96 -3.95
C LYS A 50 8.65 -24.23 -5.44
N SER A 51 9.01 -23.27 -6.29
CA SER A 51 9.05 -23.46 -7.75
C SER A 51 10.09 -24.49 -8.16
N ILE A 52 11.27 -24.48 -7.51
CA ILE A 52 12.33 -25.49 -7.71
C ILE A 52 11.90 -26.84 -7.11
N ALA A 53 11.46 -26.83 -5.85
CA ALA A 53 11.12 -28.04 -5.10
C ALA A 53 9.95 -28.81 -5.73
N SER A 54 9.01 -28.12 -6.39
CA SER A 54 7.88 -28.78 -7.05
C SER A 54 8.28 -29.58 -8.29
N GLY A 55 9.32 -29.15 -9.02
CA GLY A 55 9.73 -29.71 -10.30
C GLY A 55 8.67 -29.66 -11.41
N LYS A 56 7.59 -28.93 -11.20
CA LYS A 56 6.42 -28.87 -12.09
C LYS A 56 6.37 -27.63 -12.97
N GLU A 57 7.11 -26.60 -12.56
CA GLU A 57 7.10 -25.31 -13.25
C GLU A 57 8.05 -25.35 -14.45
N ALA A 58 7.66 -24.62 -15.50
CA ALA A 58 8.52 -24.41 -16.66
C ALA A 58 9.79 -23.62 -16.28
N PRO A 59 10.90 -23.78 -17.00
CA PRO A 59 12.18 -23.13 -16.68
C PRO A 59 12.07 -21.62 -16.46
N GLU A 60 11.26 -20.93 -17.27
CA GLU A 60 11.00 -19.49 -17.19
C GLU A 60 10.19 -19.04 -15.96
N LYS A 61 9.72 -19.99 -15.16
CA LYS A 61 8.99 -19.75 -13.89
C LYS A 61 9.67 -20.39 -12.69
N THR A 62 10.85 -20.96 -12.88
CA THR A 62 11.54 -21.76 -11.87
C THR A 62 12.77 -21.07 -11.34
N GLY A 63 12.89 -20.97 -10.02
CA GLY A 63 14.10 -20.57 -9.30
C GLY A 63 14.65 -19.21 -9.72
N CYS A 64 15.96 -19.15 -9.86
CA CYS A 64 16.68 -17.91 -10.19
C CYS A 64 16.26 -17.36 -11.54
N GLU A 65 16.18 -18.24 -12.54
CA GLU A 65 15.89 -17.86 -13.92
C GLU A 65 14.42 -17.43 -14.13
N GLY A 66 13.51 -17.82 -13.24
CA GLY A 66 12.13 -17.32 -13.23
C GLY A 66 12.03 -15.80 -13.05
N CYS A 67 13.02 -15.21 -12.38
CA CYS A 67 13.10 -13.76 -12.20
C CYS A 67 14.18 -13.14 -13.10
N HIS A 68 15.34 -13.76 -13.20
CA HIS A 68 16.51 -13.21 -13.87
C HIS A 68 16.59 -13.55 -15.38
N GLY A 69 15.70 -14.40 -15.87
CA GLY A 69 15.76 -14.91 -17.25
C GLY A 69 16.85 -15.96 -17.44
N PRO A 70 17.01 -16.46 -18.70
CA PRO A 70 17.95 -17.52 -19.02
C PRO A 70 19.39 -17.13 -18.67
N GLY A 71 20.08 -18.00 -17.94
CA GLY A 71 21.43 -17.77 -17.42
C GLY A 71 22.58 -18.19 -18.32
N GLY A 72 22.30 -18.84 -19.45
CA GLY A 72 23.34 -19.42 -20.30
C GLY A 72 24.39 -18.43 -20.79
N ASP A 73 23.97 -17.29 -21.33
CA ASP A 73 24.87 -16.25 -21.83
C ASP A 73 25.64 -15.58 -20.70
N HIS A 74 25.00 -15.40 -19.54
CA HIS A 74 25.62 -14.86 -18.34
C HIS A 74 26.76 -15.76 -17.83
N MET A 75 26.52 -17.07 -17.78
CA MET A 75 27.51 -18.03 -17.38
C MET A 75 28.66 -18.12 -18.41
N ALA A 76 28.35 -18.16 -19.69
CA ALA A 76 29.35 -18.21 -20.77
C ALA A 76 30.25 -16.96 -20.79
N ALA A 77 29.72 -15.81 -20.45
CA ALA A 77 30.44 -14.54 -20.34
C ALA A 77 31.27 -14.43 -19.02
N GLY A 78 31.16 -15.38 -18.11
CA GLY A 78 31.79 -15.29 -16.79
C GLY A 78 31.11 -14.28 -15.85
N GLY A 79 29.86 -13.89 -16.11
CA GLY A 79 29.09 -12.94 -15.33
C GLY A 79 28.76 -11.64 -16.05
N GLY A 80 28.34 -10.64 -15.29
CA GLY A 80 28.05 -9.29 -15.79
C GLY A 80 26.54 -8.99 -15.97
N ALA A 81 26.12 -7.80 -15.54
CA ALA A 81 24.72 -7.40 -15.53
C ALA A 81 24.08 -7.24 -16.95
N ALA A 82 24.93 -7.09 -17.98
CA ALA A 82 24.46 -6.92 -19.36
C ALA A 82 23.96 -8.23 -20.01
N THR A 83 24.33 -9.37 -19.46
CA THR A 83 24.06 -10.71 -20.01
C THR A 83 22.95 -11.45 -19.27
N ILE A 84 22.30 -10.79 -18.34
CA ILE A 84 21.18 -11.32 -17.54
C ILE A 84 20.21 -10.19 -17.18
N ARG A 85 18.98 -10.52 -16.81
CA ARG A 85 18.02 -9.56 -16.30
C ARG A 85 18.44 -9.07 -14.91
N ALA A 86 19.16 -7.96 -14.85
CA ALA A 86 19.63 -7.34 -13.62
C ALA A 86 18.60 -6.31 -13.12
N PHE A 87 18.00 -6.55 -11.97
CA PHE A 87 16.94 -5.68 -11.42
C PHE A 87 17.41 -4.24 -11.17
N SER A 88 18.70 -4.04 -10.91
CA SER A 88 19.30 -2.70 -10.78
C SER A 88 19.31 -1.87 -12.07
N GLN A 89 19.10 -2.50 -13.23
CA GLN A 89 19.06 -1.86 -14.54
C GLN A 89 17.65 -1.82 -15.13
N MET A 90 16.66 -2.36 -14.41
CA MET A 90 15.27 -2.39 -14.85
C MET A 90 14.55 -1.10 -14.49
N THR A 91 13.64 -0.68 -15.37
CA THR A 91 12.68 0.37 -15.05
C THR A 91 11.67 -0.14 -14.01
N PRO A 92 11.00 0.75 -13.25
CA PRO A 92 9.94 0.38 -12.31
C PRO A 92 8.87 -0.51 -12.95
N THR A 93 8.45 -0.19 -14.17
CA THR A 93 7.46 -0.98 -14.91
C THR A 93 7.96 -2.39 -15.21
N GLN A 94 9.23 -2.54 -15.63
CA GLN A 94 9.81 -3.86 -15.89
C GLN A 94 9.91 -4.72 -14.64
N VAL A 95 10.27 -4.13 -13.49
CA VAL A 95 10.26 -4.82 -12.19
C VAL A 95 8.86 -5.30 -11.85
N LEU A 96 7.88 -4.41 -12.00
CA LEU A 96 6.48 -4.71 -11.72
C LEU A 96 5.96 -5.86 -12.60
N ASP A 97 6.23 -5.80 -13.91
CA ASP A 97 5.81 -6.82 -14.88
C ASP A 97 6.43 -8.19 -14.58
N THR A 98 7.71 -8.21 -14.19
CA THR A 98 8.40 -9.44 -13.82
C THR A 98 7.72 -10.14 -12.65
N CYS A 99 7.43 -9.40 -11.59
CA CYS A 99 6.76 -9.96 -10.40
C CYS A 99 5.31 -10.37 -10.69
N LEU A 100 4.57 -9.52 -11.41
CA LEU A 100 3.16 -9.76 -11.75
C LEU A 100 2.97 -10.89 -12.77
N GLY A 101 4.02 -11.34 -13.45
CA GLY A 101 3.97 -12.54 -14.26
C GLY A 101 3.47 -13.78 -13.48
N CYS A 102 3.71 -13.82 -12.19
CA CYS A 102 3.20 -14.87 -11.28
C CYS A 102 2.19 -14.33 -10.25
N HIS A 103 2.37 -13.09 -9.78
CA HIS A 103 1.59 -12.50 -8.69
C HIS A 103 0.37 -11.67 -9.12
N SER A 104 -0.04 -11.71 -10.37
CA SER A 104 -1.21 -10.95 -10.89
C SER A 104 -2.56 -11.43 -10.34
N GLN A 105 -2.64 -12.69 -9.92
CA GLN A 105 -3.89 -13.30 -9.44
C GLN A 105 -4.15 -13.06 -7.95
N ASP A 106 -3.21 -12.49 -7.24
CA ASP A 106 -3.38 -12.20 -5.81
C ASP A 106 -4.29 -10.98 -5.61
N PHE A 107 -5.42 -11.18 -4.94
CA PHE A 107 -6.40 -10.13 -4.64
C PHE A 107 -5.77 -8.91 -3.94
N SER A 108 -4.86 -9.14 -3.00
CA SER A 108 -4.19 -8.05 -2.26
C SER A 108 -3.35 -7.14 -3.16
N ARG A 109 -3.01 -7.57 -4.36
CA ARG A 109 -2.18 -6.85 -5.35
C ARG A 109 -2.96 -6.42 -6.60
N ALA A 110 -4.26 -6.66 -6.66
CA ALA A 110 -5.08 -6.40 -7.84
C ALA A 110 -5.02 -4.94 -8.33
N ASN A 111 -4.81 -3.99 -7.42
CA ASN A 111 -4.73 -2.55 -7.72
C ASN A 111 -3.32 -1.97 -7.75
N ILE A 112 -2.28 -2.79 -7.64
CA ILE A 112 -0.91 -2.30 -7.49
C ILE A 112 -0.48 -1.37 -8.63
N ARG A 113 -0.90 -1.64 -9.86
CA ARG A 113 -0.57 -0.80 -11.03
C ARG A 113 -1.16 0.60 -10.97
N ARG A 114 -2.17 0.81 -10.13
CA ARG A 114 -2.87 2.09 -9.92
C ARG A 114 -2.70 2.60 -8.50
N SER A 115 -1.76 2.03 -7.75
CA SER A 115 -1.46 2.48 -6.40
C SER A 115 -0.64 3.76 -6.43
N ALA A 116 -0.80 4.61 -5.44
CA ALA A 116 0.03 5.81 -5.27
C ALA A 116 1.54 5.47 -5.18
N HIS A 117 1.88 4.29 -4.69
CA HIS A 117 3.26 3.82 -4.68
C HIS A 117 3.79 3.61 -6.11
N THR A 118 3.04 2.92 -6.96
CA THR A 118 3.45 2.70 -8.35
C THR A 118 3.48 4.01 -9.16
N GLU A 119 2.54 4.91 -8.91
CA GLU A 119 2.54 6.26 -9.51
C GLU A 119 3.79 7.07 -9.11
N ALA A 120 4.37 6.79 -7.94
CA ALA A 120 5.61 7.38 -7.44
C ALA A 120 6.85 6.51 -7.72
N ASP A 121 6.80 5.59 -8.70
CA ASP A 121 7.87 4.67 -9.06
C ASP A 121 8.35 3.74 -7.94
N VAL A 122 7.56 3.59 -6.88
CA VAL A 122 7.82 2.64 -5.78
C VAL A 122 7.24 1.29 -6.16
N VAL A 123 8.12 0.30 -6.36
CA VAL A 123 7.77 -1.03 -6.85
C VAL A 123 8.18 -2.12 -5.86
N CYS A 124 7.94 -3.37 -6.21
CA CYS A 124 8.09 -4.53 -5.31
C CYS A 124 9.43 -4.55 -4.56
N THR A 125 10.54 -4.31 -5.24
CA THR A 125 11.89 -4.39 -4.68
C THR A 125 12.27 -3.24 -3.75
N ASN A 126 11.49 -2.18 -3.69
CA ASN A 126 11.67 -1.10 -2.71
C ASN A 126 11.28 -1.56 -1.30
N CYS A 127 10.36 -2.52 -1.21
CA CYS A 127 9.85 -3.04 0.06
C CYS A 127 10.26 -4.48 0.33
N HIS A 128 10.38 -5.31 -0.72
CA HIS A 128 10.66 -6.73 -0.61
C HIS A 128 12.10 -7.06 -0.99
N SER A 129 12.79 -7.81 -0.12
CA SER A 129 14.12 -8.40 -0.36
C SER A 129 13.93 -9.84 -0.80
N ILE A 130 13.98 -10.09 -2.10
CA ILE A 130 13.60 -11.38 -2.67
C ILE A 130 14.61 -12.48 -2.37
N HIS A 131 15.88 -12.16 -2.21
CA HIS A 131 16.92 -13.14 -1.85
C HIS A 131 16.91 -13.54 -0.36
N GLY A 132 16.19 -12.80 0.47
CA GLY A 132 16.02 -13.07 1.89
C GLY A 132 15.45 -11.85 2.61
N SER A 133 14.56 -12.06 3.55
CA SER A 133 14.06 -10.99 4.42
C SER A 133 15.12 -10.55 5.43
N ALA A 134 15.00 -9.33 5.94
CA ALA A 134 15.76 -8.91 7.11
C ALA A 134 15.52 -9.87 8.28
N PRO A 135 16.54 -10.20 9.10
CA PRO A 135 16.42 -11.16 10.19
C PRO A 135 15.31 -10.81 11.18
N ASP A 136 15.02 -9.52 11.33
CA ASP A 136 14.02 -8.98 12.24
C ASP A 136 12.72 -8.54 11.52
N ALA A 137 12.60 -8.79 10.22
CA ALA A 137 11.36 -8.53 9.48
C ALA A 137 10.25 -9.47 9.96
N ASN A 138 9.10 -8.93 10.30
CA ASN A 138 7.98 -9.69 10.80
C ASN A 138 6.72 -9.43 9.95
N PRO A 139 6.08 -10.45 9.40
CA PRO A 139 6.54 -11.85 9.37
C PRO A 139 7.58 -12.10 8.25
N PRO A 140 8.56 -12.96 8.48
CA PRO A 140 9.62 -13.27 7.50
C PRO A 140 9.10 -13.76 6.13
N LYS A 141 7.97 -14.45 6.14
CA LYS A 141 7.34 -15.01 4.92
C LYS A 141 6.98 -13.97 3.86
N PHE A 142 6.89 -12.70 4.22
CA PHE A 142 6.59 -11.61 3.27
C PHE A 142 7.84 -11.00 2.65
N LEU A 143 9.02 -11.50 2.99
CA LEU A 143 10.31 -11.06 2.43
C LEU A 143 10.53 -9.54 2.52
N LEU A 144 10.08 -8.90 3.58
CA LEU A 144 10.32 -7.48 3.78
C LEU A 144 11.82 -7.20 4.02
N ALA A 145 12.31 -6.11 3.44
CA ALA A 145 13.69 -5.67 3.58
C ALA A 145 14.03 -5.16 5.00
N LYS A 146 13.02 -4.76 5.79
CA LYS A 146 13.14 -4.28 7.18
C LYS A 146 11.88 -4.67 7.96
N LYS A 147 11.87 -4.43 9.28
CA LYS A 147 10.62 -4.40 10.06
C LYS A 147 9.65 -3.44 9.41
N GLN A 148 8.36 -3.80 9.40
CA GLN A 148 7.36 -3.06 8.63
C GLN A 148 7.31 -1.57 8.98
N ALA A 149 7.28 -1.22 10.27
CA ALA A 149 7.26 0.19 10.67
C ALA A 149 8.52 0.94 10.21
N GLU A 150 9.71 0.36 10.38
CA GLU A 150 10.98 0.95 9.93
C GLU A 150 11.06 1.10 8.40
N LEU A 151 10.47 0.15 7.68
CA LEU A 151 10.38 0.18 6.23
C LEU A 151 9.52 1.37 5.77
N CYS A 152 8.32 1.50 6.33
CA CYS A 152 7.38 2.56 5.97
C CYS A 152 7.90 3.95 6.37
N TYR A 153 8.47 4.08 7.54
CA TYR A 153 9.04 5.34 8.04
C TYR A 153 10.22 5.86 7.23
N GLY A 154 10.87 5.00 6.42
CA GLY A 154 11.92 5.43 5.51
C GLY A 154 11.48 6.51 4.52
N CYS A 155 10.18 6.54 4.19
CA CYS A 155 9.57 7.54 3.31
C CYS A 155 8.45 8.33 4.03
N HIS A 156 7.75 7.71 4.99
CA HIS A 156 6.63 8.28 5.74
C HIS A 156 7.08 8.77 7.15
N GLU A 157 8.19 9.47 7.23
CA GLU A 157 8.78 9.91 8.49
C GLU A 157 7.83 10.77 9.36
N PRO A 158 7.01 11.70 8.82
CA PRO A 158 6.06 12.47 9.63
C PRO A 158 5.05 11.60 10.39
N ILE A 159 4.72 10.43 9.88
CA ILE A 159 3.80 9.48 10.52
C ILE A 159 4.44 8.85 11.77
N ARG A 160 5.76 8.66 11.77
CA ARG A 160 6.50 8.21 12.96
C ARG A 160 6.28 9.13 14.15
N ALA A 161 6.35 10.45 13.92
CA ALA A 161 6.11 11.45 14.97
C ALA A 161 4.68 11.36 15.53
N GLN A 162 3.68 11.12 14.68
CA GLN A 162 2.29 10.94 15.10
C GLN A 162 2.14 9.72 16.02
N PHE A 163 2.75 8.58 15.69
CA PHE A 163 2.74 7.39 16.53
C PHE A 163 3.60 7.51 17.80
N SER A 164 4.25 8.65 18.02
CA SER A 164 4.95 8.98 19.27
C SER A 164 4.12 9.86 20.21
N MET A 165 2.91 10.27 19.81
CA MET A 165 2.00 11.07 20.64
C MET A 165 1.47 10.29 21.85
N PRO A 166 0.97 10.97 22.91
CA PRO A 166 0.49 10.31 24.13
C PRO A 166 -0.66 9.33 23.91
N VAL A 167 -1.60 9.66 23.02
CA VAL A 167 -2.73 8.79 22.66
C VAL A 167 -2.52 8.33 21.23
N LYS A 168 -2.39 7.01 21.04
CA LYS A 168 -1.99 6.42 19.76
C LYS A 168 -2.39 4.96 19.65
N HIS A 169 -2.44 4.43 18.45
CA HIS A 169 -2.33 3.00 18.24
C HIS A 169 -0.86 2.56 18.44
N ARG A 170 -0.65 1.34 18.97
CA ARG A 170 0.68 0.87 19.41
C ARG A 170 1.48 0.27 18.25
N VAL A 171 1.71 1.09 17.20
CA VAL A 171 2.47 0.69 16.01
C VAL A 171 3.97 0.65 16.30
N ASN A 172 4.50 1.66 17.00
CA ASN A 172 5.92 1.72 17.36
C ASN A 172 6.33 0.57 18.30
N GLU A 173 5.39 0.06 19.07
CA GLU A 173 5.57 -1.09 19.96
C GLU A 173 5.34 -2.44 19.24
N GLY A 174 4.99 -2.43 17.95
CA GLY A 174 4.79 -3.63 17.14
C GLY A 174 3.51 -4.42 17.43
N VAL A 175 2.56 -3.86 18.19
CA VAL A 175 1.27 -4.51 18.49
C VAL A 175 0.32 -4.44 17.30
N ILE A 176 0.37 -3.33 16.55
CA ILE A 176 -0.40 -3.08 15.35
C ILE A 176 0.59 -2.76 14.22
N GLN A 177 0.28 -3.21 13.02
CA GLN A 177 1.09 -2.99 11.84
C GLN A 177 0.42 -1.97 10.91
N CYS A 178 1.22 -1.27 10.10
CA CYS A 178 0.67 -0.34 9.10
C CYS A 178 -0.34 -1.04 8.17
N THR A 179 -0.06 -2.30 7.81
CA THR A 179 -0.91 -3.10 6.93
C THR A 179 -2.17 -3.67 7.59
N ASP A 180 -2.36 -3.49 8.89
CA ASP A 180 -3.64 -3.80 9.52
C ASP A 180 -4.73 -2.80 9.09
N CYS A 181 -4.29 -1.58 8.69
CA CYS A 181 -5.15 -0.50 8.24
C CYS A 181 -4.97 -0.12 6.77
N HIS A 182 -3.74 -0.24 6.24
CA HIS A 182 -3.39 0.19 4.88
C HIS A 182 -3.00 -0.98 3.99
N ASN A 183 -3.44 -0.96 2.72
CA ASN A 183 -2.91 -1.85 1.70
C ASN A 183 -1.87 -1.11 0.84
N PRO A 184 -0.56 -1.37 1.02
CA PRO A 184 0.48 -0.70 0.24
C PRO A 184 0.44 -1.04 -1.26
N HIS A 185 -0.27 -2.11 -1.64
CA HIS A 185 -0.45 -2.50 -3.03
C HIS A 185 -1.64 -1.81 -3.71
N GLY A 186 -2.30 -0.86 -3.02
CA GLY A 186 -3.46 -0.14 -3.53
C GLY A 186 -4.80 -0.76 -3.12
N THR A 187 -5.81 0.06 -3.00
CA THR A 187 -7.16 -0.32 -2.60
C THR A 187 -8.14 -0.18 -3.76
N PHE A 188 -9.25 -0.92 -3.71
CA PHE A 188 -10.33 -0.83 -4.71
C PHE A 188 -11.19 0.43 -4.58
N ALA A 189 -11.10 1.11 -3.47
CA ALA A 189 -12.03 2.17 -3.18
C ALA A 189 -11.44 3.54 -3.47
N ALA A 190 -11.78 4.09 -4.60
CA ALA A 190 -12.28 5.44 -4.54
C ALA A 190 -13.69 5.33 -3.95
N SER A 191 -13.85 5.42 -2.65
CA SER A 191 -15.16 5.59 -2.07
C SER A 191 -15.68 6.94 -2.54
N TRP A 192 -16.67 6.92 -3.41
CA TRP A 192 -17.44 8.07 -3.78
C TRP A 192 -18.07 8.62 -2.49
N GLY A 193 -17.47 9.61 -1.87
CA GLY A 193 -18.03 10.29 -0.72
C GLY A 193 -17.17 10.39 0.53
N THR A 194 -16.11 9.66 0.69
CA THR A 194 -15.17 9.93 1.79
C THR A 194 -14.04 10.81 1.27
N GLY A 195 -14.05 12.08 1.63
CA GLY A 195 -13.02 13.06 1.23
C GLY A 195 -11.64 12.84 1.86
N ALA A 196 -11.42 11.69 2.46
CA ALA A 196 -10.10 11.19 2.81
C ALA A 196 -9.69 10.26 1.68
N GLY A 197 -8.68 10.63 0.92
CA GLY A 197 -8.02 9.74 -0.04
C GLY A 197 -7.69 8.44 0.67
N SER A 198 -8.51 7.41 0.47
CA SER A 198 -8.53 6.25 1.33
C SER A 198 -7.52 5.23 0.83
N ASN A 199 -6.27 5.40 1.22
CA ASN A 199 -5.29 4.31 1.22
C ASN A 199 -5.57 3.28 2.35
N LEU A 200 -6.77 3.33 2.94
CA LEU A 200 -7.21 2.38 3.95
C LEU A 200 -7.69 1.09 3.28
N GLU A 201 -7.23 -0.04 3.77
CA GLU A 201 -7.74 -1.33 3.34
C GLU A 201 -9.20 -1.49 3.82
N ALA A 202 -10.11 -1.86 2.92
CA ALA A 202 -11.46 -2.18 3.31
C ALA A 202 -11.48 -3.34 4.33
N ALA A 203 -12.25 -3.21 5.38
CA ALA A 203 -12.37 -4.24 6.42
C ALA A 203 -13.09 -5.49 5.90
N SER A 204 -13.88 -5.35 4.86
CA SER A 204 -14.58 -6.43 4.17
C SER A 204 -14.74 -6.11 2.70
N HIS A 205 -15.25 -7.08 1.93
CA HIS A 205 -15.62 -6.88 0.52
C HIS A 205 -16.72 -5.82 0.30
N ASN A 206 -17.29 -5.28 1.36
CA ASN A 206 -18.39 -4.31 1.36
C ASN A 206 -17.92 -2.87 1.59
N ASN A 207 -16.65 -2.53 1.38
CA ASN A 207 -16.09 -1.18 1.58
C ASN A 207 -16.20 -0.63 3.01
N GLU A 208 -16.29 -1.50 4.02
CA GLU A 208 -16.24 -1.07 5.41
C GLU A 208 -14.82 -0.58 5.75
N GLU A 209 -14.73 0.45 6.60
CA GLU A 209 -13.45 0.98 7.05
C GLU A 209 -12.62 -0.08 7.79
N SER A 210 -11.32 -0.05 7.59
CA SER A 210 -10.37 -0.96 8.25
C SER A 210 -10.44 -0.91 9.79
N CYS A 211 -10.88 0.23 10.34
CA CYS A 211 -11.11 0.41 11.77
C CYS A 211 -12.06 -0.65 12.36
N LEU A 212 -13.06 -1.04 11.60
CA LEU A 212 -14.12 -1.96 12.02
C LEU A 212 -13.66 -3.43 12.08
N LYS A 213 -12.45 -3.74 11.66
CA LYS A 213 -11.82 -5.05 11.90
C LYS A 213 -11.63 -5.30 13.40
N CYS A 214 -11.30 -4.27 14.16
CA CYS A 214 -11.03 -4.34 15.60
C CYS A 214 -12.14 -3.66 16.41
N HIS A 215 -12.69 -2.54 15.93
CA HIS A 215 -13.77 -1.78 16.60
C HIS A 215 -15.15 -2.29 16.16
N VAL A 216 -15.38 -3.60 16.32
CA VAL A 216 -16.60 -4.29 15.85
C VAL A 216 -17.89 -3.77 16.48
N ASP A 217 -17.80 -3.22 17.68
CA ASP A 217 -18.93 -2.59 18.39
C ASP A 217 -19.40 -1.27 17.76
N LYS A 218 -18.63 -0.74 16.80
CA LYS A 218 -18.98 0.47 16.04
C LYS A 218 -19.45 0.15 14.62
N ARG A 219 -19.45 -1.12 14.22
CA ARG A 219 -19.74 -1.53 12.84
C ARG A 219 -21.20 -1.30 12.43
N GLY A 220 -22.13 -1.53 13.33
CA GLY A 220 -23.53 -1.58 12.95
C GLY A 220 -23.93 -2.95 12.32
N PRO A 221 -25.00 -3.02 11.51
CA PRO A 221 -25.88 -1.90 11.21
C PRO A 221 -26.67 -1.42 12.43
N PHE A 222 -26.90 -0.11 12.51
CA PHE A 222 -27.75 0.48 13.54
C PHE A 222 -29.07 0.95 12.94
N VAL A 223 -30.15 0.90 13.71
CA VAL A 223 -31.46 1.43 13.29
C VAL A 223 -31.38 2.94 13.05
N PHE A 224 -30.63 3.63 13.93
CA PHE A 224 -30.34 5.05 13.82
C PHE A 224 -28.84 5.23 13.66
N GLU A 225 -28.41 5.60 12.49
CA GLU A 225 -26.99 5.81 12.17
C GLU A 225 -26.65 7.30 12.23
N HIS A 226 -25.48 7.63 12.76
CA HIS A 226 -24.97 8.98 12.70
C HIS A 226 -24.39 9.23 11.29
N ALA A 227 -24.99 10.16 10.56
CA ALA A 227 -24.67 10.36 9.14
C ALA A 227 -23.18 10.60 8.86
N SER A 228 -22.47 11.33 9.73
CA SER A 228 -21.05 11.58 9.57
C SER A 228 -20.21 10.31 9.64
N VAL A 229 -20.61 9.32 10.45
CA VAL A 229 -19.92 8.02 10.54
C VAL A 229 -20.08 7.25 9.23
N ARG A 230 -21.25 7.32 8.60
CA ARG A 230 -21.53 6.63 7.33
C ARG A 230 -20.92 7.30 6.11
N VAL A 231 -20.91 8.64 6.08
CA VAL A 231 -20.55 9.42 4.90
C VAL A 231 -19.08 9.86 4.93
N GLU A 232 -18.60 10.30 6.09
CA GLU A 232 -17.26 10.88 6.26
C GLU A 232 -16.29 9.90 6.93
N GLY A 233 -16.82 8.88 7.59
CA GLY A 233 -16.06 7.84 8.27
C GLY A 233 -15.51 8.26 9.64
N CYS A 234 -14.76 7.35 10.24
CA CYS A 234 -14.20 7.52 11.59
C CYS A 234 -13.26 8.71 11.69
N THR A 235 -12.53 9.01 10.62
CA THR A 235 -11.57 10.12 10.56
C THR A 235 -12.23 11.51 10.52
N ALA A 236 -13.55 11.58 10.41
CA ALA A 236 -14.28 12.82 10.63
C ALA A 236 -14.02 13.40 12.03
N CYS A 237 -13.88 12.54 13.03
CA CYS A 237 -13.71 12.91 14.44
C CYS A 237 -12.37 12.46 15.04
N HIS A 238 -11.77 11.38 14.53
CA HIS A 238 -10.58 10.75 15.09
C HIS A 238 -9.34 10.91 14.22
N VAL A 239 -8.16 10.97 14.85
CA VAL A 239 -6.83 10.97 14.20
C VAL A 239 -6.13 9.65 14.53
N PRO A 240 -6.22 8.63 13.67
CA PRO A 240 -5.88 7.25 14.04
C PRO A 240 -4.39 7.00 14.29
N HIS A 241 -3.49 7.82 13.76
CA HIS A 241 -2.05 7.64 13.98
C HIS A 241 -1.62 8.08 15.37
N GLY A 242 -2.18 9.18 15.85
CA GLY A 242 -1.87 9.70 17.18
C GLY A 242 -2.44 11.09 17.41
N SER A 243 -2.70 11.40 18.67
CA SER A 243 -3.24 12.68 19.11
C SER A 243 -2.75 13.02 20.50
N THR A 244 -2.73 14.29 20.83
CA THR A 244 -2.59 14.76 22.21
C THR A 244 -3.91 14.66 22.98
N ASN A 245 -5.02 14.40 22.27
CA ASN A 245 -6.37 14.41 22.83
C ASN A 245 -6.83 12.98 23.14
N ALA A 246 -7.56 12.83 24.25
CA ALA A 246 -8.15 11.54 24.61
C ALA A 246 -9.00 10.94 23.48
N LYS A 247 -9.04 9.62 23.38
CA LYS A 247 -9.79 8.86 22.36
C LYS A 247 -9.38 9.20 20.91
N LEU A 248 -8.17 9.70 20.71
CA LEU A 248 -7.67 10.10 19.39
C LEU A 248 -8.51 11.19 18.72
N LEU A 249 -9.15 12.06 19.48
CA LEU A 249 -9.98 13.12 18.91
C LEU A 249 -9.14 14.19 18.19
N LYS A 250 -9.68 14.78 17.14
CA LYS A 250 -9.09 15.91 16.41
C LYS A 250 -8.97 17.18 17.26
N ARG A 251 -9.88 17.37 18.20
CA ARG A 251 -9.96 18.53 19.08
C ARG A 251 -9.86 18.11 20.54
N PRO A 252 -9.31 18.97 21.39
CA PRO A 252 -9.11 18.64 22.81
C PRO A 252 -10.41 18.50 23.59
N VAL A 253 -11.48 19.14 23.12
CA VAL A 253 -12.79 19.16 23.79
C VAL A 253 -13.86 18.59 22.89
N VAL A 254 -14.64 17.65 23.41
CA VAL A 254 -15.66 16.91 22.63
C VAL A 254 -16.64 17.85 21.94
N PHE A 255 -17.16 18.87 22.63
CA PHE A 255 -18.16 19.74 22.01
C PHE A 255 -17.63 20.50 20.80
N THR A 256 -16.34 20.83 20.75
CA THR A 256 -15.74 21.51 19.59
C THR A 256 -15.72 20.62 18.36
N VAL A 257 -15.55 19.29 18.53
CA VAL A 257 -15.70 18.32 17.45
C VAL A 257 -17.15 18.30 16.94
N CYS A 258 -18.10 18.28 17.87
CA CYS A 258 -19.54 18.26 17.52
C CYS A 258 -19.97 19.54 16.80
N LEU A 259 -19.50 20.70 17.28
CA LEU A 259 -19.82 22.01 16.70
C LEU A 259 -19.22 22.26 15.32
N GLU A 260 -18.30 21.45 14.85
CA GLU A 260 -17.84 21.53 13.45
C GLU A 260 -19.01 21.29 12.47
N CYS A 261 -20.03 20.53 12.89
CA CYS A 261 -21.23 20.26 12.11
C CYS A 261 -22.51 20.79 12.79
N HIS A 262 -22.63 20.70 14.12
CA HIS A 262 -23.81 21.06 14.89
C HIS A 262 -23.73 22.51 15.46
N ASN A 263 -23.32 23.46 14.65
CA ASN A 263 -23.08 24.85 15.10
C ASN A 263 -24.30 25.75 15.04
N GLY A 264 -25.47 25.24 14.68
CA GLY A 264 -26.73 26.01 14.54
C GLY A 264 -26.73 27.00 13.39
N ALA A 265 -25.60 27.18 12.71
CA ALA A 265 -25.45 28.12 11.60
C ALA A 265 -25.81 27.44 10.25
N GLY A 266 -26.65 26.45 10.27
CA GLY A 266 -27.33 25.83 9.11
C GLY A 266 -26.65 25.88 7.76
N THR A 267 -25.28 25.87 7.64
CA THR A 267 -24.75 25.96 6.30
C THR A 267 -23.25 26.25 6.22
N PHE A 268 -22.43 25.28 6.34
CA PHE A 268 -21.24 25.31 5.51
C PHE A 268 -21.50 24.44 4.27
N GLY A 269 -22.17 25.04 3.25
CA GLY A 269 -22.23 24.48 1.90
C GLY A 269 -22.99 23.16 1.71
N ARG A 270 -23.77 22.69 2.68
CA ARG A 270 -24.49 21.40 2.63
C ARG A 270 -25.98 21.51 2.46
N GLU A 271 -26.49 22.66 2.05
CA GLU A 271 -27.92 22.86 1.74
C GLU A 271 -28.42 21.88 0.65
N ASN A 272 -27.51 21.39 -0.19
CA ASN A 272 -27.85 20.46 -1.27
C ASN A 272 -27.90 18.97 -0.87
N LEU A 273 -27.59 18.62 0.38
CA LEU A 273 -27.61 17.22 0.85
C LEU A 273 -28.85 16.86 1.66
N GLY A 274 -29.82 17.78 1.79
CA GLY A 274 -31.09 17.51 2.48
C GLY A 274 -30.96 17.23 3.99
N VAL A 275 -29.76 17.38 4.56
CA VAL A 275 -29.53 17.24 5.99
C VAL A 275 -29.71 18.57 6.65
N VAL A 276 -30.97 18.92 6.95
CA VAL A 276 -31.27 19.97 7.91
C VAL A 276 -30.88 19.43 9.28
N ILE A 277 -29.72 19.84 9.79
CA ILE A 277 -29.40 19.66 11.20
C ILE A 277 -30.36 20.58 11.95
N GLN A 278 -31.48 20.01 12.39
CA GLN A 278 -32.48 20.75 13.12
C GLN A 278 -31.84 21.45 14.32
N SER A 279 -32.34 22.66 14.63
CA SER A 279 -31.98 23.36 15.85
C SER A 279 -32.10 22.41 17.02
N ALA A 280 -31.02 22.28 17.78
CA ALA A 280 -30.99 21.44 18.97
C ALA A 280 -32.17 21.85 19.89
N SER A 281 -32.74 20.85 20.55
CA SER A 281 -33.79 21.09 21.57
C SER A 281 -33.28 21.85 22.80
N HIS A 282 -31.97 22.16 22.84
CA HIS A 282 -31.29 22.95 23.87
C HIS A 282 -30.25 23.87 23.24
N ASN A 283 -29.86 24.90 23.98
CA ASN A 283 -28.79 25.80 23.52
C ASN A 283 -27.42 25.10 23.54
N MET A 284 -26.85 24.83 22.35
CA MET A 284 -25.56 24.16 22.15
C MET A 284 -24.39 24.95 22.77
N LEU A 285 -24.50 26.26 22.97
CA LEU A 285 -23.47 27.11 23.53
C LEU A 285 -23.53 27.23 25.05
N ASP A 286 -24.63 26.74 25.68
CA ASP A 286 -24.78 26.75 27.12
C ASP A 286 -23.77 25.80 27.78
N PRO A 287 -22.96 26.25 28.75
CA PRO A 287 -21.95 25.41 29.41
C PRO A 287 -22.47 24.09 29.97
N ARG A 288 -23.75 24.00 30.33
CA ARG A 288 -24.38 22.74 30.78
C ARG A 288 -24.40 21.64 29.73
N TYR A 289 -24.36 21.99 28.44
CA TYR A 289 -24.47 21.06 27.31
C TYR A 289 -23.15 20.85 26.58
N GLN A 290 -22.02 21.37 27.06
CA GLN A 290 -20.71 21.24 26.40
C GLN A 290 -20.10 19.82 26.51
N GLN A 291 -20.69 18.94 27.31
CA GLN A 291 -20.30 17.52 27.40
C GLN A 291 -21.32 16.64 26.65
N CYS A 292 -21.41 16.82 25.34
CA CYS A 292 -22.43 16.19 24.49
C CYS A 292 -22.55 14.67 24.72
N THR A 293 -21.43 13.98 24.86
CA THR A 293 -21.40 12.53 25.03
C THR A 293 -21.76 12.03 26.44
N LEU A 294 -22.05 12.90 27.39
CA LEU A 294 -22.68 12.49 28.67
C LEU A 294 -24.13 12.06 28.45
N CYS A 295 -24.82 12.72 27.52
CA CYS A 295 -26.21 12.41 27.19
C CYS A 295 -26.32 11.59 25.88
N HIS A 296 -25.59 12.02 24.83
CA HIS A 296 -25.55 11.33 23.54
C HIS A 296 -24.52 10.21 23.55
N VAL A 297 -24.76 9.14 24.33
CA VAL A 297 -23.77 8.11 24.63
C VAL A 297 -23.54 7.12 23.48
N ARG A 298 -24.46 7.08 22.50
CA ARG A 298 -24.43 6.16 21.35
C ARG A 298 -24.09 6.90 20.05
N ILE A 299 -23.17 7.85 20.10
CA ILE A 299 -22.88 8.75 18.98
C ILE A 299 -22.45 8.04 17.68
N HIS A 300 -21.96 6.80 17.73
CA HIS A 300 -21.59 6.02 16.54
C HIS A 300 -22.81 5.34 15.87
N GLY A 301 -23.93 5.26 16.57
CA GLY A 301 -25.18 4.64 16.14
C GLY A 301 -25.95 4.03 17.29
N SER A 302 -27.27 3.98 17.19
CA SER A 302 -28.18 3.42 18.20
C SER A 302 -29.23 2.54 17.55
N ASN A 303 -29.61 1.49 18.25
CA ASN A 303 -30.72 0.63 17.86
C ASN A 303 -32.06 1.04 18.54
N SER A 304 -32.04 2.02 19.44
CA SER A 304 -33.19 2.33 20.28
C SER A 304 -33.56 3.82 20.31
N ASP A 305 -32.68 4.75 19.93
CA ASP A 305 -32.92 6.18 20.06
C ASP A 305 -32.29 6.99 18.93
N ALA A 306 -33.08 7.69 18.15
CA ALA A 306 -32.66 8.56 17.06
C ALA A 306 -31.78 9.74 17.50
N ARG A 307 -31.78 10.08 18.79
CA ARG A 307 -30.96 11.14 19.38
C ARG A 307 -29.69 10.60 20.03
N PHE A 308 -29.44 9.29 19.91
CA PHE A 308 -28.25 8.61 20.46
C PHE A 308 -28.11 8.69 21.99
N LEU A 309 -29.22 8.86 22.70
CA LEU A 309 -29.19 8.96 24.19
C LEU A 309 -28.96 7.58 24.85
N ARG A 310 -29.26 6.47 24.14
CA ARG A 310 -29.11 5.10 24.62
C ARG A 310 -28.98 4.09 23.47
#